data_7eaa446ee90d7938f5542b8bbab5cbb0
#
_entry.id   7eaa446ee90d7938f5542b8bbab5cbb0
#
_cell.length_a   1.000
_cell.length_b   1.000
_cell.length_c   1.000
_cell.angle_alpha   90.00
_cell.angle_beta   90.00
_cell.angle_gamma   90.00
#
_symmetry.space_group_name_H-M   'P 1'
#
loop_
_entity.id
_entity.type
_entity.pdbx_description
1 polymer ?
#
loop_
_entity_poly.entity_id
_entity_poly.type
_entity_poly.pdbx_seq_one_letter_code
_entity_poly.pdbx_strand_id
1 'polypeptide(L)'
;MSIANPPHSAAGSVNLDPTIPAPMANATNVAEYGFEGRFVDWADDARYFEYSKAANPIGSGHAPQVPIRQFGPDIYTDQPTGIVPLDLSRELGINNGEATSPALLASFVRIRAGEQIDTAVNATSQLYYVLYGRGFAAVDGRLVKFEKGDFLTLPAGARSVFYADAETAMYWVHDAPLLRYLGAEAREPRFRATKFARADAVAKLEDIANRPGANDKSRVSVLLANENQEQSLTITHVLWAMFGVLPAAQEQRPHRHQSVALDLILDAPPSGCYTLLGTRLDERGEIVDPIRVDWQAGGAFTTPPGMWHAHYNETDTPAHLIPIQDAGLQTYLRSLDIKFTQRRDLVVG
;
A
#
# COMPACT_ATOMS: atom_id res chain seq x y z
N MET A 1 16.09 28.58 36.07
CA MET A 1 17.47 28.57 35.54
C MET A 1 17.39 28.75 34.04
N SER A 2 17.82 29.91 33.58
CA SER A 2 17.78 30.28 32.15
C SER A 2 18.98 29.64 31.47
N ILE A 3 18.73 28.82 30.44
CA ILE A 3 19.78 28.24 29.62
C ILE A 3 20.11 29.27 28.52
N ALA A 4 21.29 29.86 28.60
CA ALA A 4 21.78 30.77 27.59
C ALA A 4 22.10 30.03 26.30
N ASN A 5 21.62 30.54 25.17
CA ASN A 5 22.00 30.06 23.84
C ASN A 5 23.51 30.29 23.59
N PRO A 6 24.25 29.33 23.02
CA PRO A 6 25.61 29.58 22.61
C PRO A 6 25.66 30.56 21.42
N PRO A 7 26.74 31.33 21.28
CA PRO A 7 26.85 32.33 20.23
C PRO A 7 26.91 31.65 18.84
N HIS A 8 26.20 32.21 17.87
CA HIS A 8 26.28 31.84 16.47
C HIS A 8 27.74 31.92 16.02
N SER A 9 28.34 30.76 15.71
CA SER A 9 29.60 30.72 14.99
C SER A 9 29.38 31.26 13.56
N ALA A 10 30.16 32.19 13.14
CA ALA A 10 30.17 32.72 11.80
C ALA A 10 30.19 31.58 10.78
N ALA A 11 29.31 31.65 9.78
CA ALA A 11 29.30 30.74 8.65
C ALA A 11 30.71 30.78 8.00
N GLY A 12 31.46 29.70 8.16
CA GLY A 12 32.70 29.51 7.46
C GLY A 12 32.43 29.56 5.96
N SER A 13 33.07 30.48 5.27
CA SER A 13 33.10 30.49 3.82
C SER A 13 33.64 29.15 3.35
N VAL A 14 32.82 28.36 2.64
CA VAL A 14 33.30 27.16 1.94
C VAL A 14 34.25 27.66 0.90
N ASN A 15 35.57 27.51 1.15
CA ASN A 15 36.59 27.71 0.15
C ASN A 15 36.45 26.61 -0.89
N LEU A 16 35.78 26.90 -1.99
CA LEU A 16 35.79 26.05 -3.17
C LEU A 16 37.24 26.04 -3.69
N ASP A 17 37.83 24.85 -3.77
CA ASP A 17 39.18 24.63 -4.25
C ASP A 17 39.36 25.32 -5.61
N PRO A 18 40.22 26.34 -5.73
CA PRO A 18 40.46 27.06 -6.98
C PRO A 18 41.18 26.23 -8.05
N THR A 19 41.53 24.97 -7.74
CA THR A 19 42.18 24.05 -8.67
C THR A 19 41.23 23.21 -9.51
N ILE A 20 39.90 23.33 -9.31
CA ILE A 20 38.96 22.80 -10.29
C ILE A 20 39.17 23.63 -11.57
N PRO A 21 39.69 23.04 -12.67
CA PRO A 21 39.87 23.79 -13.90
C PRO A 21 38.55 24.45 -14.27
N ALA A 22 38.57 25.73 -14.58
CA ALA A 22 37.38 26.39 -15.13
C ALA A 22 36.86 25.50 -16.27
N PRO A 23 35.57 25.13 -16.27
CA PRO A 23 35.01 24.31 -17.34
C PRO A 23 35.42 24.94 -18.66
N MET A 24 35.78 24.12 -19.63
CA MET A 24 36.31 24.48 -20.94
C MET A 24 35.50 25.61 -21.62
N ALA A 25 35.58 26.81 -21.08
CA ALA A 25 34.90 28.00 -21.58
C ALA A 25 35.30 28.36 -23.03
N ASN A 26 36.35 27.69 -23.57
CA ASN A 26 36.88 27.96 -24.89
C ASN A 26 36.98 26.72 -25.81
N ALA A 27 36.34 25.61 -25.47
CA ALA A 27 36.25 24.47 -26.40
C ALA A 27 35.29 24.81 -27.54
N THR A 28 35.77 25.48 -28.56
CA THR A 28 34.98 25.80 -29.77
C THR A 28 34.75 24.59 -30.67
N ASN A 29 35.44 23.49 -30.41
CA ASN A 29 35.34 22.28 -31.24
C ASN A 29 35.34 21.01 -30.37
N VAL A 30 34.17 20.54 -30.02
CA VAL A 30 33.98 19.28 -29.26
C VAL A 30 34.35 18.02 -30.07
N ALA A 31 34.48 18.14 -31.39
CA ALA A 31 34.86 17.03 -32.25
C ALA A 31 36.32 16.56 -31.96
N GLU A 32 37.17 17.41 -31.41
CA GLU A 32 38.54 17.05 -30.97
C GLU A 32 38.51 16.00 -29.83
N TYR A 33 37.41 15.90 -29.10
CA TYR A 33 37.18 14.93 -28.01
C TYR A 33 36.31 13.75 -28.43
N GLY A 34 35.97 13.64 -29.74
CA GLY A 34 35.13 12.57 -30.27
C GLY A 34 33.63 12.74 -30.02
N PHE A 35 33.17 13.96 -29.68
CA PHE A 35 31.76 14.27 -29.50
C PHE A 35 31.21 15.05 -30.69
N GLU A 36 30.01 14.66 -31.14
CA GLU A 36 29.22 15.43 -32.10
C GLU A 36 28.00 16.04 -31.38
N GLY A 37 27.79 17.34 -31.53
CA GLY A 37 26.61 18.00 -30.94
C GLY A 37 26.77 19.50 -30.74
N ARG A 38 25.70 20.11 -30.23
CA ARG A 38 25.71 21.54 -29.82
C ARG A 38 25.70 21.59 -28.28
N PHE A 39 26.37 22.59 -27.74
CA PHE A 39 26.14 22.99 -26.36
C PHE A 39 24.71 23.48 -26.19
N VAL A 40 24.03 22.99 -25.19
CA VAL A 40 22.70 23.42 -24.78
C VAL A 40 22.74 23.82 -23.31
N ASP A 41 21.98 24.83 -22.95
CA ASP A 41 21.84 25.21 -21.55
C ASP A 41 20.74 24.35 -20.89
N TRP A 42 21.14 23.55 -19.92
CA TRP A 42 20.21 22.69 -19.16
C TRP A 42 19.68 23.38 -17.89
N ALA A 43 19.94 24.68 -17.73
CA ALA A 43 19.52 25.42 -16.56
C ALA A 43 18.06 25.93 -16.66
N ASP A 44 17.42 25.88 -17.83
CA ASP A 44 16.09 26.44 -18.06
C ASP A 44 15.01 25.87 -17.11
N ASP A 45 15.14 24.57 -16.74
CA ASP A 45 14.21 23.89 -15.83
C ASP A 45 14.64 23.94 -14.37
N ALA A 46 15.82 24.51 -14.06
CA ALA A 46 16.32 24.60 -12.69
C ALA A 46 15.45 25.52 -11.83
N ARG A 47 15.11 25.08 -10.63
CA ARG A 47 14.39 25.87 -9.62
C ARG A 47 15.08 25.73 -8.27
N TYR A 48 15.12 26.82 -7.52
CA TYR A 48 15.82 26.89 -6.23
C TYR A 48 14.82 27.35 -5.16
N PHE A 49 14.68 26.57 -4.09
CA PHE A 49 13.77 26.85 -3.01
C PHE A 49 14.53 27.01 -1.69
N GLU A 50 14.04 27.90 -0.84
CA GLU A 50 14.53 28.01 0.53
C GLU A 50 14.15 26.74 1.32
N TYR A 51 15.16 26.03 1.84
CA TYR A 51 14.98 24.74 2.54
C TYR A 51 13.94 24.81 3.64
N SER A 52 13.99 25.86 4.51
CA SER A 52 13.08 26.01 5.64
C SER A 52 11.59 26.10 5.23
N LYS A 53 11.30 26.52 4.00
CA LYS A 53 9.94 26.65 3.46
C LYS A 53 9.52 25.45 2.62
N ALA A 54 10.44 24.71 2.04
CA ALA A 54 10.16 23.67 1.07
C ALA A 54 10.41 22.23 1.58
N ALA A 55 11.04 22.07 2.75
CA ALA A 55 11.52 20.77 3.25
C ALA A 55 10.41 19.77 3.60
N ASN A 56 9.17 20.21 3.79
CA ASN A 56 8.04 19.33 4.11
C ASN A 56 6.86 19.58 3.16
N PRO A 57 6.92 19.10 1.92
CA PRO A 57 5.90 19.36 0.92
C PRO A 57 4.53 18.76 1.27
N ILE A 58 4.48 17.63 1.99
CA ILE A 58 3.21 17.05 2.45
C ILE A 58 2.64 17.89 3.59
N GLY A 59 3.44 18.23 4.60
CA GLY A 59 2.99 19.01 5.75
C GLY A 59 2.58 20.44 5.39
N SER A 60 3.16 21.02 4.34
CA SER A 60 2.76 22.33 3.80
C SER A 60 1.56 22.27 2.84
N GLY A 61 1.07 21.09 2.51
CA GLY A 61 -0.03 20.89 1.55
C GLY A 61 0.39 21.03 0.08
N HIS A 62 1.67 21.12 -0.21
CA HIS A 62 2.18 21.18 -1.59
C HIS A 62 2.00 19.85 -2.32
N ALA A 63 2.20 18.74 -1.62
CA ALA A 63 1.86 17.41 -2.07
C ALA A 63 0.66 16.90 -1.25
N PRO A 64 -0.47 16.52 -1.89
CA PRO A 64 -1.65 16.02 -1.18
C PRO A 64 -1.37 14.74 -0.40
N GLN A 65 -1.96 14.63 0.79
CA GLN A 65 -1.98 13.37 1.53
C GLN A 65 -2.92 12.37 0.85
N VAL A 66 -2.67 11.08 1.07
CA VAL A 66 -3.64 10.04 0.68
C VAL A 66 -4.94 10.30 1.45
N PRO A 67 -6.10 10.46 0.78
CA PRO A 67 -7.35 10.71 1.48
C PRO A 67 -7.89 9.44 2.14
N ILE A 68 -8.64 9.59 3.24
CA ILE A 68 -9.49 8.53 3.77
C ILE A 68 -10.71 8.44 2.86
N ARG A 69 -10.88 7.29 2.20
CA ARG A 69 -12.00 7.06 1.28
C ARG A 69 -12.53 5.64 1.47
N GLN A 70 -13.84 5.52 1.51
CA GLN A 70 -14.54 4.25 1.56
C GLN A 70 -15.20 3.95 0.22
N PHE A 71 -15.17 2.69 -0.18
CA PHE A 71 -15.76 2.15 -1.40
C PHE A 71 -16.64 0.96 -1.01
N GLY A 72 -17.95 1.10 -1.21
CA GLY A 72 -18.92 0.06 -0.90
C GLY A 72 -18.97 -1.05 -1.95
N PRO A 73 -19.61 -2.19 -1.65
CA PRO A 73 -19.76 -3.29 -2.60
C PRO A 73 -20.73 -2.96 -3.75
N ASP A 74 -21.57 -1.96 -3.62
CA ASP A 74 -22.52 -1.49 -4.63
C ASP A 74 -21.86 -1.06 -5.93
N ILE A 75 -20.58 -0.59 -5.88
CA ILE A 75 -19.88 -0.12 -7.08
C ILE A 75 -19.53 -1.25 -8.06
N TYR A 76 -19.56 -2.52 -7.63
CA TYR A 76 -19.22 -3.66 -8.52
C TYR A 76 -20.29 -4.78 -8.54
N THR A 77 -21.21 -4.87 -7.57
CA THR A 77 -22.08 -6.04 -7.38
C THR A 77 -22.97 -6.32 -8.58
N ASP A 78 -23.61 -5.30 -9.16
CA ASP A 78 -24.53 -5.44 -10.29
C ASP A 78 -23.93 -4.97 -11.63
N GLN A 79 -22.62 -4.81 -11.69
CA GLN A 79 -21.94 -4.36 -12.88
C GLN A 79 -21.77 -5.48 -13.94
N PRO A 80 -21.62 -5.15 -15.22
CA PRO A 80 -21.15 -6.10 -16.22
C PRO A 80 -19.73 -6.59 -15.90
N THR A 81 -19.24 -7.58 -16.63
CA THR A 81 -17.82 -7.97 -16.59
C THR A 81 -16.95 -6.75 -16.88
N GLY A 82 -16.04 -6.46 -15.97
CA GLY A 82 -15.20 -5.28 -16.05
C GLY A 82 -14.33 -5.07 -14.81
N ILE A 83 -13.49 -4.06 -14.89
CA ILE A 83 -12.61 -3.60 -13.81
C ILE A 83 -13.17 -2.26 -13.31
N VAL A 84 -13.36 -2.14 -12.01
CA VAL A 84 -13.82 -0.93 -11.33
C VAL A 84 -12.67 -0.41 -10.48
N PRO A 85 -11.89 0.57 -10.96
CA PRO A 85 -10.76 1.12 -10.22
C PRO A 85 -11.24 1.96 -9.03
N LEU A 86 -10.55 1.86 -7.92
CA LEU A 86 -10.73 2.72 -6.75
C LEU A 86 -9.84 3.96 -6.92
N ASP A 87 -10.19 4.78 -7.88
CA ASP A 87 -9.35 5.89 -8.35
C ASP A 87 -9.45 7.12 -7.46
N LEU A 88 -8.32 7.57 -6.95
CA LEU A 88 -8.11 8.79 -6.18
C LEU A 88 -7.06 9.70 -6.84
N SER A 89 -6.72 9.45 -8.10
CA SER A 89 -5.67 10.19 -8.81
C SER A 89 -5.92 11.70 -8.80
N ARG A 90 -7.17 12.13 -8.91
CA ARG A 90 -7.56 13.54 -8.87
C ARG A 90 -7.24 14.17 -7.52
N GLU A 91 -7.62 13.52 -6.41
CA GLU A 91 -7.35 13.98 -5.05
C GLU A 91 -5.86 14.00 -4.73
N LEU A 92 -5.11 13.07 -5.33
CA LEU A 92 -3.66 12.95 -5.18
C LEU A 92 -2.86 13.89 -6.11
N GLY A 93 -3.54 14.59 -7.04
CA GLY A 93 -2.86 15.40 -8.05
C GLY A 93 -2.07 14.59 -9.07
N ILE A 94 -2.41 13.32 -9.26
CA ILE A 94 -1.80 12.41 -10.24
C ILE A 94 -2.54 12.54 -11.56
N ASN A 95 -1.83 12.85 -12.66
CA ASN A 95 -2.41 13.12 -13.97
C ASN A 95 -2.01 12.11 -15.06
N ASN A 96 -1.23 11.09 -14.72
CA ASN A 96 -0.71 10.09 -15.65
C ASN A 96 -1.37 8.72 -15.54
N GLY A 97 -2.55 8.65 -14.92
CA GLY A 97 -3.39 7.45 -14.81
C GLY A 97 -3.99 7.25 -13.43
N GLU A 98 -4.83 6.23 -13.33
CA GLU A 98 -5.57 5.87 -12.12
C GLU A 98 -4.64 5.42 -10.98
N ALA A 99 -4.95 5.83 -9.75
CA ALA A 99 -4.19 5.48 -8.56
C ALA A 99 -5.09 5.55 -7.32
N THR A 100 -5.02 4.56 -6.44
CA THR A 100 -5.66 4.63 -5.11
C THR A 100 -4.72 5.27 -4.09
N SER A 101 -3.42 5.08 -4.31
CA SER A 101 -2.34 5.79 -3.62
C SER A 101 -1.20 6.05 -4.59
N PRO A 102 -0.20 6.88 -4.25
CA PRO A 102 0.91 7.14 -5.16
C PRO A 102 1.63 5.90 -5.68
N ALA A 103 1.66 4.81 -4.90
CA ALA A 103 2.32 3.58 -5.27
C ALA A 103 1.39 2.47 -5.78
N LEU A 104 0.11 2.48 -5.42
CA LEU A 104 -0.80 1.36 -5.64
C LEU A 104 -2.13 1.79 -6.29
N LEU A 105 -2.65 0.91 -7.13
CA LEU A 105 -4.04 0.93 -7.56
C LEU A 105 -4.74 -0.33 -7.04
N ALA A 106 -5.85 -0.12 -6.34
CA ALA A 106 -6.82 -1.16 -6.02
C ALA A 106 -8.01 -1.07 -6.98
N SER A 107 -8.60 -2.21 -7.33
CA SER A 107 -9.77 -2.31 -8.19
C SER A 107 -10.65 -3.47 -7.75
N PHE A 108 -11.94 -3.38 -8.00
CA PHE A 108 -12.79 -4.56 -8.03
C PHE A 108 -12.86 -5.10 -9.46
N VAL A 109 -12.69 -6.41 -9.61
CA VAL A 109 -12.84 -7.11 -10.89
C VAL A 109 -14.11 -7.92 -10.83
N ARG A 110 -15.06 -7.65 -11.71
CA ARG A 110 -16.33 -8.34 -11.84
C ARG A 110 -16.30 -9.22 -13.09
N ILE A 111 -16.70 -10.50 -12.97
CA ILE A 111 -16.78 -11.42 -14.11
C ILE A 111 -18.10 -12.19 -13.99
N ARG A 112 -18.96 -12.08 -14.99
CA ARG A 112 -20.21 -12.85 -15.05
C ARG A 112 -19.95 -14.32 -15.35
N ALA A 113 -20.84 -15.17 -14.94
CA ALA A 113 -20.76 -16.59 -15.22
C ALA A 113 -20.64 -16.87 -16.74
N GLY A 114 -19.64 -17.65 -17.13
CA GLY A 114 -19.33 -17.98 -18.54
C GLY A 114 -18.52 -16.91 -19.28
N GLU A 115 -18.17 -15.81 -18.65
CA GLU A 115 -17.38 -14.74 -19.25
C GLU A 115 -15.91 -14.74 -18.78
N GLN A 116 -15.09 -13.93 -19.42
CA GLN A 116 -13.67 -13.78 -19.13
C GLN A 116 -13.24 -12.32 -19.13
N ILE A 117 -12.11 -12.03 -18.49
CA ILE A 117 -11.48 -10.71 -18.49
C ILE A 117 -9.96 -10.81 -18.57
N ASP A 118 -9.36 -9.93 -19.35
CA ASP A 118 -7.90 -9.72 -19.38
C ASP A 118 -7.53 -8.68 -18.35
N THR A 119 -6.53 -8.98 -17.50
CA THR A 119 -6.02 -8.10 -16.46
C THR A 119 -4.55 -7.73 -16.67
N ALA A 120 -4.07 -7.75 -17.91
CA ALA A 120 -2.69 -7.36 -18.22
C ALA A 120 -2.41 -5.92 -17.82
N VAL A 121 -1.31 -5.72 -17.09
CA VAL A 121 -0.88 -4.41 -16.58
C VAL A 121 0.63 -4.33 -16.48
N ASN A 122 1.20 -3.13 -16.69
CA ASN A 122 2.62 -2.88 -16.39
C ASN A 122 2.81 -2.71 -14.87
N ALA A 123 3.02 -3.84 -14.19
CA ALA A 123 3.23 -3.91 -12.74
C ALA A 123 4.30 -4.95 -12.40
N THR A 124 5.02 -4.76 -11.29
CA THR A 124 5.97 -5.74 -10.78
C THR A 124 5.33 -6.70 -9.80
N SER A 125 4.21 -6.27 -9.20
CA SER A 125 3.50 -6.99 -8.15
C SER A 125 2.00 -6.83 -8.33
N GLN A 126 1.30 -7.94 -8.39
CA GLN A 126 -0.15 -7.99 -8.46
C GLN A 126 -0.67 -8.98 -7.43
N LEU A 127 -1.73 -8.60 -6.74
CA LEU A 127 -2.44 -9.45 -5.77
C LEU A 127 -3.93 -9.44 -6.08
N TYR A 128 -4.51 -10.62 -6.22
CA TYR A 128 -5.95 -10.83 -6.32
C TYR A 128 -6.45 -11.57 -5.08
N TYR A 129 -7.58 -11.15 -4.56
CA TYR A 129 -8.35 -11.89 -3.58
C TYR A 129 -9.74 -12.18 -4.12
N VAL A 130 -10.17 -13.43 -4.10
CA VAL A 130 -11.49 -13.85 -4.63
C VAL A 130 -12.56 -13.64 -3.58
N LEU A 131 -13.38 -12.58 -3.73
CA LEU A 131 -14.47 -12.25 -2.82
C LEU A 131 -15.60 -13.29 -2.86
N TYR A 132 -15.97 -13.70 -4.07
CA TYR A 132 -16.93 -14.77 -4.34
C TYR A 132 -16.74 -15.30 -5.75
N GLY A 133 -17.38 -16.44 -6.02
CA GLY A 133 -17.29 -17.11 -7.29
C GLY A 133 -16.16 -18.12 -7.38
N ARG A 134 -15.95 -18.64 -8.58
CA ARG A 134 -14.92 -19.63 -8.93
C ARG A 134 -14.69 -19.68 -10.44
N GLY A 135 -13.56 -20.23 -10.83
CA GLY A 135 -13.18 -20.39 -12.21
C GLY A 135 -11.73 -20.81 -12.34
N PHE A 136 -11.10 -20.39 -13.42
CA PHE A 136 -9.66 -20.58 -13.61
C PHE A 136 -9.03 -19.33 -14.25
N ALA A 137 -7.77 -19.12 -13.96
CA ALA A 137 -6.94 -18.13 -14.64
C ALA A 137 -5.96 -18.83 -15.58
N ALA A 138 -5.82 -18.30 -16.78
CA ALA A 138 -4.73 -18.63 -17.69
C ALA A 138 -3.62 -17.60 -17.45
N VAL A 139 -2.48 -18.06 -16.93
CA VAL A 139 -1.32 -17.22 -16.62
C VAL A 139 -0.11 -17.77 -17.33
N ASP A 140 0.45 -17.04 -18.30
CA ASP A 140 1.60 -17.45 -19.11
C ASP A 140 1.47 -18.88 -19.67
N GLY A 141 0.28 -19.20 -20.20
CA GLY A 141 -0.03 -20.51 -20.76
C GLY A 141 -0.27 -21.63 -19.75
N ARG A 142 -0.29 -21.33 -18.45
CA ARG A 142 -0.63 -22.27 -17.38
C ARG A 142 -2.01 -21.97 -16.83
N LEU A 143 -2.74 -23.01 -16.41
CA LEU A 143 -4.06 -22.88 -15.83
C LEU A 143 -4.01 -23.06 -14.31
N VAL A 144 -4.63 -22.16 -13.58
CA VAL A 144 -4.80 -22.24 -12.13
C VAL A 144 -6.27 -22.06 -11.76
N LYS A 145 -6.85 -23.02 -11.05
CA LYS A 145 -8.21 -22.88 -10.50
C LYS A 145 -8.21 -21.92 -9.34
N PHE A 146 -9.26 -21.11 -9.24
CA PHE A 146 -9.52 -20.24 -8.10
C PHE A 146 -10.95 -20.40 -7.61
N GLU A 147 -11.14 -20.13 -6.35
CA GLU A 147 -12.45 -20.09 -5.70
C GLU A 147 -12.49 -19.03 -4.57
N LYS A 148 -13.67 -18.77 -4.05
CA LYS A 148 -13.89 -17.81 -2.95
C LYS A 148 -12.86 -17.98 -1.84
N GLY A 149 -12.15 -16.91 -1.51
CA GLY A 149 -11.19 -16.82 -0.41
C GLY A 149 -9.75 -17.14 -0.81
N ASP A 150 -9.48 -17.55 -2.05
CA ASP A 150 -8.13 -17.73 -2.55
C ASP A 150 -7.44 -16.38 -2.79
N PHE A 151 -6.11 -16.35 -2.55
CA PHE A 151 -5.24 -15.27 -2.99
C PHE A 151 -4.39 -15.76 -4.15
N LEU A 152 -4.17 -14.88 -5.13
CA LEU A 152 -3.31 -15.13 -6.26
C LEU A 152 -2.33 -13.96 -6.40
N THR A 153 -1.03 -14.24 -6.56
CA THR A 153 -0.03 -13.21 -6.84
C THR A 153 0.61 -13.45 -8.17
N LEU A 154 0.74 -12.40 -8.97
CA LEU A 154 1.35 -12.43 -10.28
C LEU A 154 2.55 -11.49 -10.34
N PRO A 155 3.69 -11.95 -10.89
CA PRO A 155 4.91 -11.15 -11.05
C PRO A 155 4.86 -10.24 -12.29
N ALA A 156 5.94 -9.52 -12.51
CA ALA A 156 6.19 -8.72 -13.71
C ALA A 156 6.02 -9.56 -15.00
N GLY A 157 5.39 -8.94 -16.01
CA GLY A 157 5.24 -9.53 -17.34
C GLY A 157 4.21 -10.65 -17.46
N ALA A 158 3.58 -11.06 -16.37
CA ALA A 158 2.54 -12.09 -16.38
C ALA A 158 1.33 -11.61 -17.19
N ARG A 159 0.96 -12.37 -18.20
CA ARG A 159 -0.29 -12.20 -18.96
C ARG A 159 -1.35 -13.08 -18.32
N SER A 160 -2.43 -12.47 -17.87
CA SER A 160 -3.49 -13.18 -17.15
C SER A 160 -4.86 -12.91 -17.75
N VAL A 161 -5.58 -14.00 -18.00
CA VAL A 161 -7.00 -13.97 -18.37
C VAL A 161 -7.75 -14.83 -17.38
N PHE A 162 -8.75 -14.25 -16.72
CA PHE A 162 -9.62 -14.92 -15.76
C PHE A 162 -10.93 -15.33 -16.42
N TYR A 163 -11.30 -16.60 -16.28
CA TYR A 163 -12.55 -17.20 -16.73
C TYR A 163 -13.39 -17.58 -15.52
N ALA A 164 -14.65 -17.18 -15.50
CA ALA A 164 -15.55 -17.43 -14.39
C ALA A 164 -16.58 -18.52 -14.72
N ASP A 165 -16.59 -19.61 -13.94
CA ASP A 165 -17.62 -20.65 -14.01
C ASP A 165 -18.93 -20.21 -13.31
N ALA A 166 -18.84 -19.24 -12.41
CA ALA A 166 -19.95 -18.64 -11.67
C ALA A 166 -19.72 -17.14 -11.57
N GLU A 167 -20.77 -16.40 -11.20
CA GLU A 167 -20.66 -14.98 -10.87
C GLU A 167 -19.47 -14.76 -9.92
N THR A 168 -18.49 -13.97 -10.34
CA THR A 168 -17.22 -13.80 -9.64
C THR A 168 -16.92 -12.33 -9.39
N ALA A 169 -16.41 -12.01 -8.19
CA ALA A 169 -15.77 -10.75 -7.91
C ALA A 169 -14.44 -10.98 -7.20
N MET A 170 -13.47 -10.15 -7.55
CA MET A 170 -12.13 -10.15 -6.95
C MET A 170 -11.74 -8.72 -6.55
N TYR A 171 -10.94 -8.62 -5.50
CA TYR A 171 -10.19 -7.41 -5.17
C TYR A 171 -8.80 -7.53 -5.73
N TRP A 172 -8.38 -6.58 -6.58
CA TRP A 172 -7.11 -6.60 -7.29
C TRP A 172 -6.29 -5.37 -6.93
N VAL A 173 -5.06 -5.59 -6.44
CA VAL A 173 -4.12 -4.52 -6.07
C VAL A 173 -2.81 -4.72 -6.80
N HIS A 174 -2.26 -3.65 -7.36
CA HIS A 174 -0.99 -3.70 -8.08
C HIS A 174 -0.21 -2.37 -8.00
N ASP A 175 1.08 -2.40 -8.32
CA ASP A 175 2.03 -1.29 -8.20
C ASP A 175 2.25 -0.48 -9.50
N ALA A 176 1.36 -0.58 -10.48
CA ALA A 176 1.48 0.17 -11.73
C ALA A 176 1.59 1.70 -11.54
N PRO A 177 0.91 2.35 -10.58
CA PRO A 177 1.10 3.78 -10.32
C PRO A 177 2.55 4.15 -10.01
N LEU A 178 3.24 3.35 -9.21
CA LEU A 178 4.66 3.55 -8.90
C LEU A 178 5.53 3.50 -10.15
N LEU A 179 5.31 2.52 -11.02
CA LEU A 179 6.08 2.40 -12.27
C LEU A 179 5.83 3.58 -13.21
N ARG A 180 4.57 4.03 -13.32
CA ARG A 180 4.24 5.23 -14.11
C ARG A 180 4.95 6.48 -13.56
N TYR A 181 4.97 6.66 -12.24
CA TYR A 181 5.70 7.75 -11.61
C TYR A 181 7.20 7.71 -11.92
N LEU A 182 7.79 6.52 -11.87
CA LEU A 182 9.22 6.31 -12.16
C LEU A 182 9.55 6.33 -13.66
N GLY A 183 8.58 6.31 -14.56
CA GLY A 183 8.80 6.14 -16.00
C GLY A 183 9.42 4.78 -16.33
N ALA A 184 9.06 3.72 -15.57
CA ALA A 184 9.68 2.41 -15.63
C ALA A 184 8.75 1.35 -16.22
N GLU A 185 9.33 0.27 -16.75
CA GLU A 185 8.64 -0.93 -17.20
C GLU A 185 9.03 -2.15 -16.37
N ALA A 186 8.05 -2.98 -16.05
CA ALA A 186 8.24 -4.25 -15.39
C ALA A 186 8.76 -5.29 -16.37
N ARG A 187 10.03 -5.67 -16.30
CA ARG A 187 10.65 -6.60 -17.25
C ARG A 187 10.91 -7.99 -16.68
N GLU A 188 11.43 -8.04 -15.47
CA GLU A 188 11.89 -9.29 -14.86
C GLU A 188 11.03 -9.70 -13.68
N PRO A 189 10.53 -10.96 -13.65
CA PRO A 189 9.80 -11.48 -12.50
C PRO A 189 10.74 -11.62 -11.30
N ARG A 190 10.32 -11.11 -10.14
CA ARG A 190 11.05 -11.21 -8.86
C ARG A 190 10.55 -12.36 -7.98
N PHE A 191 9.46 -12.99 -8.37
CA PHE A 191 8.87 -14.16 -7.72
C PHE A 191 8.07 -14.95 -8.75
N ARG A 192 7.69 -16.17 -8.39
CA ARG A 192 6.82 -17.00 -9.22
C ARG A 192 5.35 -16.73 -8.90
N ALA A 193 4.48 -16.76 -9.91
CA ALA A 193 3.04 -16.73 -9.68
C ALA A 193 2.64 -17.75 -8.61
N THR A 194 1.95 -17.31 -7.57
CA THR A 194 1.67 -18.11 -6.37
C THR A 194 0.18 -18.02 -6.02
N LYS A 195 -0.40 -19.17 -5.66
CA LYS A 195 -1.74 -19.26 -5.08
C LYS A 195 -1.61 -19.57 -3.59
N PHE A 196 -2.32 -18.82 -2.77
CA PHE A 196 -2.53 -19.13 -1.36
C PHE A 196 -3.97 -19.62 -1.22
N ALA A 197 -4.15 -20.89 -0.94
CA ALA A 197 -5.48 -21.46 -0.82
C ALA A 197 -6.18 -20.97 0.46
N ARG A 198 -7.48 -20.70 0.34
CA ARG A 198 -8.31 -20.27 1.48
C ARG A 198 -8.18 -21.24 2.66
N ALA A 199 -8.23 -22.54 2.40
CA ALA A 199 -8.19 -23.56 3.45
C ALA A 199 -6.92 -23.43 4.31
N ASP A 200 -5.75 -23.21 3.70
CA ASP A 200 -4.49 -23.08 4.41
C ASP A 200 -4.42 -21.77 5.21
N ALA A 201 -4.92 -20.67 4.62
CA ALA A 201 -4.96 -19.37 5.29
C ALA A 201 -5.88 -19.39 6.52
N VAL A 202 -7.07 -19.99 6.39
CA VAL A 202 -8.04 -20.14 7.49
C VAL A 202 -7.48 -21.05 8.58
N ALA A 203 -6.97 -22.24 8.23
CA ALA A 203 -6.39 -23.17 9.21
C ALA A 203 -5.23 -22.51 10.01
N LYS A 204 -4.42 -21.70 9.31
CA LYS A 204 -3.33 -20.97 9.96
C LYS A 204 -3.82 -19.86 10.87
N LEU A 205 -4.86 -19.13 10.47
CA LEU A 205 -5.49 -18.10 11.30
C LEU A 205 -6.11 -18.71 12.57
N GLU A 206 -6.83 -19.82 12.42
CA GLU A 206 -7.42 -20.58 13.56
C GLU A 206 -6.34 -21.09 14.52
N ASP A 207 -5.24 -21.64 14.01
CA ASP A 207 -4.10 -22.05 14.83
C ASP A 207 -3.55 -20.89 15.67
N ILE A 208 -3.43 -19.69 15.07
CA ILE A 208 -2.94 -18.50 15.77
C ILE A 208 -3.98 -17.99 16.77
N ALA A 209 -5.26 -17.95 16.40
CA ALA A 209 -6.35 -17.45 17.25
C ALA A 209 -6.55 -18.31 18.49
N ASN A 210 -6.31 -19.62 18.38
CA ASN A 210 -6.49 -20.58 19.48
C ASN A 210 -5.28 -20.69 20.41
N ARG A 211 -4.19 -19.96 20.16
CA ARG A 211 -2.99 -19.98 21.03
C ARG A 211 -3.25 -19.23 22.33
N PRO A 212 -2.70 -19.69 23.46
CA PRO A 212 -2.74 -18.94 24.72
C PRO A 212 -2.25 -17.51 24.53
N GLY A 213 -2.96 -16.52 25.03
CA GLY A 213 -2.59 -15.11 24.91
C GLY A 213 -2.83 -14.50 23.51
N ALA A 214 -3.55 -15.16 22.60
CA ALA A 214 -3.89 -14.59 21.31
C ALA A 214 -4.67 -13.27 21.44
N ASN A 215 -5.61 -13.20 22.39
CA ASN A 215 -6.43 -12.01 22.66
C ASN A 215 -5.65 -10.86 23.33
N ASP A 216 -4.46 -11.14 23.86
CA ASP A 216 -3.58 -10.12 24.46
C ASP A 216 -2.75 -9.39 23.38
N LYS A 217 -2.75 -9.89 22.16
CA LYS A 217 -2.05 -9.31 21.04
C LYS A 217 -2.85 -8.18 20.41
N SER A 218 -2.16 -7.22 19.84
CA SER A 218 -2.82 -6.11 19.12
C SER A 218 -3.57 -6.57 17.87
N ARG A 219 -3.25 -7.76 17.33
CA ARG A 219 -3.88 -8.32 16.12
C ARG A 219 -3.79 -9.84 16.08
N VAL A 220 -4.86 -10.48 15.65
CA VAL A 220 -4.89 -11.91 15.30
C VAL A 220 -4.94 -12.01 13.78
N SER A 221 -3.81 -12.30 13.17
CA SER A 221 -3.68 -12.31 11.71
C SER A 221 -2.60 -13.27 11.23
N VAL A 222 -2.78 -13.79 10.01
CA VAL A 222 -1.74 -14.48 9.24
C VAL A 222 -1.11 -13.49 8.30
N LEU A 223 0.21 -13.35 8.36
CA LEU A 223 0.96 -12.64 7.34
C LEU A 223 1.26 -13.61 6.19
N LEU A 224 0.84 -13.25 4.98
CA LEU A 224 1.09 -14.04 3.78
C LEU A 224 2.47 -13.67 3.23
N ALA A 225 3.31 -14.67 2.99
CA ALA A 225 4.67 -14.45 2.52
C ALA A 225 5.02 -15.38 1.36
N ASN A 226 5.80 -14.87 0.41
CA ASN A 226 6.36 -15.65 -0.69
C ASN A 226 7.78 -16.11 -0.35
N GLU A 227 8.15 -17.31 -0.75
CA GLU A 227 9.48 -17.92 -0.54
C GLU A 227 10.63 -16.98 -0.96
N ASN A 228 10.45 -16.22 -2.04
CA ASN A 228 11.48 -15.31 -2.53
C ASN A 228 11.60 -13.99 -1.74
N GLN A 229 10.80 -13.79 -0.66
CA GLN A 229 10.74 -12.56 0.14
C GLN A 229 11.23 -12.77 1.57
N GLU A 230 12.33 -13.45 1.77
CA GLU A 230 12.86 -13.82 3.08
C GLU A 230 13.16 -12.64 4.01
N GLN A 231 13.63 -11.51 3.45
CA GLN A 231 13.98 -10.35 4.27
C GLN A 231 12.76 -9.50 4.68
N SER A 232 11.76 -9.42 3.82
CA SER A 232 10.57 -8.59 4.06
C SER A 232 9.42 -9.39 4.66
N LEU A 233 9.41 -10.72 4.50
CA LEU A 233 8.32 -11.63 4.90
C LEU A 233 6.99 -11.20 4.29
N THR A 234 7.00 -10.81 3.02
CA THR A 234 5.86 -10.22 2.32
C THR A 234 5.34 -11.10 1.19
N ILE A 235 4.11 -10.87 0.78
CA ILE A 235 3.46 -11.65 -0.27
C ILE A 235 4.06 -11.40 -1.65
N THR A 236 4.56 -10.18 -1.90
CA THR A 236 5.44 -9.82 -3.01
C THR A 236 6.51 -8.84 -2.51
N HIS A 237 7.48 -8.48 -3.33
CA HIS A 237 8.50 -7.51 -2.94
C HIS A 237 7.98 -6.06 -2.73
N VAL A 238 6.77 -5.74 -3.20
CA VAL A 238 6.11 -4.46 -2.97
C VAL A 238 4.98 -4.60 -1.96
N LEU A 239 4.15 -5.64 -2.10
CA LEU A 239 2.91 -5.78 -1.36
C LEU A 239 3.08 -6.64 -0.10
N TRP A 240 2.51 -6.17 0.98
CA TRP A 240 2.28 -6.89 2.21
C TRP A 240 0.78 -7.14 2.35
N ALA A 241 0.36 -8.37 2.61
CA ALA A 241 -1.03 -8.72 2.85
C ALA A 241 -1.16 -9.60 4.08
N MET A 242 -2.18 -9.32 4.86
CA MET A 242 -2.56 -10.12 6.03
C MET A 242 -4.00 -10.60 5.89
N PHE A 243 -4.24 -11.82 6.36
CA PHE A 243 -5.59 -12.33 6.57
C PHE A 243 -5.87 -12.29 8.07
N GLY A 244 -6.78 -11.42 8.51
CA GLY A 244 -6.98 -11.10 9.91
C GLY A 244 -8.41 -11.25 10.38
N VAL A 245 -8.57 -11.55 11.68
CA VAL A 245 -9.82 -11.55 12.39
C VAL A 245 -9.80 -10.49 13.49
N LEU A 246 -10.89 -9.75 13.61
CA LEU A 246 -11.22 -8.93 14.76
C LEU A 246 -12.29 -9.68 15.54
N PRO A 247 -11.97 -10.32 16.69
CA PRO A 247 -12.91 -11.12 17.46
C PRO A 247 -14.10 -10.30 17.94
N ALA A 248 -15.17 -11.01 18.32
CA ALA A 248 -16.36 -10.42 18.93
C ALA A 248 -16.00 -9.62 20.19
N ALA A 249 -16.63 -8.47 20.38
CA ALA A 249 -16.43 -7.56 21.51
C ALA A 249 -14.94 -7.21 21.79
N GLN A 250 -14.15 -7.04 20.71
CA GLN A 250 -12.72 -6.73 20.79
C GLN A 250 -12.34 -5.47 20.00
N GLU A 251 -11.22 -4.90 20.39
CA GLU A 251 -10.61 -3.79 19.68
C GLU A 251 -9.16 -4.11 19.28
N GLN A 252 -8.73 -3.59 18.15
CA GLN A 252 -7.33 -3.45 17.83
C GLN A 252 -6.92 -2.01 18.09
N ARG A 253 -6.05 -1.82 19.07
CA ARG A 253 -5.62 -0.51 19.57
C ARG A 253 -5.00 0.39 18.52
N PRO A 254 -4.94 1.70 18.80
CA PRO A 254 -4.29 2.63 17.90
C PRO A 254 -2.86 2.22 17.58
N HIS A 255 -2.62 2.13 16.28
CA HIS A 255 -1.30 1.87 15.70
C HIS A 255 -1.15 2.70 14.43
N ARG A 256 0.09 2.85 13.96
CA ARG A 256 0.39 3.55 12.71
C ARG A 256 1.60 2.95 12.01
N HIS A 257 1.68 3.16 10.71
CA HIS A 257 2.81 2.76 9.87
C HIS A 257 2.96 3.72 8.69
N GLN A 258 4.14 3.75 8.05
CA GLN A 258 4.42 4.61 6.89
C GLN A 258 3.85 4.10 5.59
N SER A 259 3.51 2.82 5.51
CA SER A 259 2.81 2.27 4.34
C SER A 259 1.37 2.77 4.26
N VAL A 260 0.85 2.94 3.06
CA VAL A 260 -0.60 3.01 2.86
C VAL A 260 -1.20 1.64 3.15
N ALA A 261 -2.41 1.59 3.73
CA ALA A 261 -3.21 0.36 3.72
C ALA A 261 -4.47 0.55 2.87
N LEU A 262 -4.75 -0.46 2.07
CA LEU A 262 -5.96 -0.64 1.27
C LEU A 262 -6.72 -1.79 1.93
N ASP A 263 -7.55 -1.44 2.91
CA ASP A 263 -8.21 -2.39 3.80
C ASP A 263 -9.47 -2.94 3.12
N LEU A 264 -9.49 -4.24 2.84
CA LEU A 264 -10.66 -4.95 2.32
C LEU A 264 -11.41 -5.61 3.48
N ILE A 265 -12.70 -5.32 3.63
CA ILE A 265 -13.58 -5.94 4.61
C ILE A 265 -14.24 -7.17 3.99
N LEU A 266 -13.97 -8.36 4.53
CA LEU A 266 -14.49 -9.62 3.98
C LEU A 266 -15.91 -9.89 4.46
N ASP A 267 -16.07 -9.79 5.77
CA ASP A 267 -17.34 -9.90 6.45
C ASP A 267 -17.35 -9.00 7.68
N ALA A 268 -18.48 -8.43 7.95
CA ALA A 268 -18.77 -7.67 9.15
C ALA A 268 -20.30 -7.64 9.32
N PRO A 269 -20.82 -7.62 10.55
CA PRO A 269 -22.21 -7.28 10.79
C PRO A 269 -22.57 -5.92 10.20
N PRO A 270 -23.86 -5.67 9.91
CA PRO A 270 -24.31 -4.41 9.30
C PRO A 270 -23.97 -3.15 10.09
N SER A 271 -23.67 -3.30 11.37
CA SER A 271 -23.26 -2.20 12.26
C SER A 271 -22.39 -2.74 13.40
N GLY A 272 -21.64 -1.85 14.08
CA GLY A 272 -20.83 -2.17 15.24
C GLY A 272 -19.39 -2.56 14.94
N CYS A 273 -19.00 -2.70 13.65
CA CYS A 273 -17.61 -2.83 13.24
C CYS A 273 -17.18 -1.55 12.51
N TYR A 274 -16.06 -0.96 12.95
CA TYR A 274 -15.56 0.30 12.37
C TYR A 274 -14.07 0.51 12.62
N THR A 275 -13.51 1.45 11.89
CA THR A 275 -12.15 1.98 12.08
C THR A 275 -12.21 3.45 12.46
N LEU A 276 -11.46 3.84 13.49
CA LEU A 276 -11.18 5.23 13.81
C LEU A 276 -9.80 5.60 13.26
N LEU A 277 -9.71 6.77 12.60
CA LEU A 277 -8.45 7.28 12.03
C LEU A 277 -8.21 8.71 12.50
N GLY A 278 -6.95 9.06 12.79
CA GLY A 278 -6.60 10.42 13.19
C GLY A 278 -5.11 10.66 13.22
N THR A 279 -4.73 11.93 13.39
CA THR A 279 -3.33 12.36 13.30
C THR A 279 -2.64 12.43 14.67
N ARG A 280 -3.40 12.45 15.77
CA ARG A 280 -2.89 12.65 17.12
C ARG A 280 -3.49 11.66 18.10
N LEU A 281 -2.75 11.36 19.15
CA LEU A 281 -3.23 10.63 20.31
C LEU A 281 -3.30 11.56 21.52
N ASP A 282 -4.23 11.27 22.43
CA ASP A 282 -4.27 11.86 23.75
C ASP A 282 -3.27 11.18 24.71
N GLU A 283 -3.24 11.62 25.97
CA GLU A 283 -2.38 11.05 27.03
C GLU A 283 -2.73 9.59 27.36
N ARG A 284 -3.92 9.12 26.99
CA ARG A 284 -4.37 7.74 27.18
C ARG A 284 -4.02 6.84 26.03
N GLY A 285 -3.51 7.42 24.92
CA GLY A 285 -3.20 6.69 23.68
C GLY A 285 -4.42 6.51 22.78
N GLU A 286 -5.51 7.28 23.01
CA GLU A 286 -6.70 7.27 22.16
C GLU A 286 -6.59 8.32 21.05
N ILE A 287 -7.25 8.05 19.91
CA ILE A 287 -7.22 8.95 18.76
C ILE A 287 -8.08 10.18 19.04
N VAL A 288 -7.47 11.35 18.92
CA VAL A 288 -8.15 12.65 19.12
C VAL A 288 -8.86 13.06 17.83
N ASP A 289 -10.11 13.52 17.95
CA ASP A 289 -10.96 13.97 16.84
C ASP A 289 -10.97 12.97 15.66
N PRO A 290 -11.35 11.70 15.91
CA PRO A 290 -11.22 10.65 14.91
C PRO A 290 -12.21 10.80 13.75
N ILE A 291 -11.77 10.43 12.56
CA ILE A 291 -12.65 10.12 11.43
C ILE A 291 -13.06 8.65 11.58
N ARG A 292 -14.36 8.39 11.57
CA ARG A 292 -14.92 7.04 11.67
C ARG A 292 -15.27 6.51 10.28
N VAL A 293 -14.84 5.26 10.02
CA VAL A 293 -15.20 4.48 8.83
C VAL A 293 -15.94 3.22 9.30
N ASP A 294 -17.23 3.16 9.07
CA ASP A 294 -18.04 1.98 9.37
C ASP A 294 -17.78 0.89 8.33
N TRP A 295 -17.59 -0.35 8.78
CA TRP A 295 -17.25 -1.46 7.89
C TRP A 295 -18.46 -1.92 7.07
N GLN A 296 -18.21 -2.16 5.79
CA GLN A 296 -19.17 -2.73 4.86
C GLN A 296 -18.59 -4.03 4.29
N ALA A 297 -19.25 -5.16 4.52
CA ALA A 297 -18.80 -6.45 3.98
C ALA A 297 -18.69 -6.40 2.45
N GLY A 298 -17.55 -6.82 1.91
CA GLY A 298 -17.21 -6.71 0.49
C GLY A 298 -16.71 -5.32 0.05
N GLY A 299 -16.70 -4.32 0.94
CA GLY A 299 -16.16 -2.99 0.68
C GLY A 299 -14.69 -2.84 1.06
N ALA A 300 -14.09 -1.72 0.67
CA ALA A 300 -12.72 -1.37 0.99
C ALA A 300 -12.60 0.09 1.44
N PHE A 301 -11.51 0.41 2.15
CA PHE A 301 -11.18 1.79 2.48
C PHE A 301 -9.67 2.02 2.53
N THR A 302 -9.27 3.29 2.45
CA THR A 302 -7.87 3.70 2.50
C THR A 302 -7.48 4.15 3.91
N THR A 303 -6.33 3.65 4.39
CA THR A 303 -5.65 4.13 5.60
C THR A 303 -4.39 4.87 5.17
N PRO A 304 -4.34 6.21 5.34
CA PRO A 304 -3.20 7.02 4.91
C PRO A 304 -1.90 6.70 5.65
N PRO A 305 -0.73 6.86 5.00
CA PRO A 305 0.57 6.70 5.63
C PRO A 305 0.74 7.57 6.88
N GLY A 306 1.26 6.98 7.95
CA GLY A 306 1.57 7.67 9.19
C GLY A 306 0.36 8.05 10.07
N MET A 307 -0.85 7.78 9.63
CA MET A 307 -2.07 8.06 10.39
C MET A 307 -2.32 6.98 11.45
N TRP A 308 -2.63 7.41 12.66
CA TRP A 308 -3.10 6.51 13.71
C TRP A 308 -4.45 5.94 13.34
N HIS A 309 -4.62 4.63 13.50
CA HIS A 309 -5.88 3.95 13.26
C HIS A 309 -6.09 2.82 14.26
N ALA A 310 -7.35 2.57 14.58
CA ALA A 310 -7.81 1.56 15.52
C ALA A 310 -9.08 0.90 14.98
N HIS A 311 -9.19 -0.42 15.15
CA HIS A 311 -10.36 -1.17 14.68
C HIS A 311 -11.19 -1.65 15.85
N TYR A 312 -12.50 -1.55 15.73
CA TYR A 312 -13.46 -1.91 16.78
C TYR A 312 -14.49 -2.89 16.25
N ASN A 313 -14.79 -3.88 17.06
CA ASN A 313 -15.89 -4.80 16.87
C ASN A 313 -16.72 -4.83 18.16
N GLU A 314 -17.83 -4.11 18.19
CA GLU A 314 -18.75 -4.03 19.31
C GLU A 314 -19.86 -5.09 19.25
N THR A 315 -19.76 -6.04 18.30
CA THR A 315 -20.76 -7.08 18.05
C THR A 315 -20.39 -8.39 18.73
N ASP A 316 -21.31 -9.34 18.72
CA ASP A 316 -21.15 -10.69 19.27
C ASP A 316 -20.55 -11.71 18.26
N THR A 317 -20.24 -11.26 17.04
CA THR A 317 -19.66 -12.10 15.99
C THR A 317 -18.32 -11.58 15.53
N PRO A 318 -17.36 -12.44 15.14
CA PRO A 318 -16.08 -11.98 14.59
C PRO A 318 -16.25 -11.32 13.22
N ALA A 319 -15.37 -10.41 12.88
CA ALA A 319 -15.28 -9.78 11.57
C ALA A 319 -13.88 -10.01 10.96
N HIS A 320 -13.80 -10.13 9.63
CA HIS A 320 -12.54 -10.42 8.93
C HIS A 320 -12.19 -9.32 7.95
N LEU A 321 -10.89 -9.04 7.88
CA LEU A 321 -10.34 -8.04 6.98
C LEU A 321 -9.00 -8.48 6.39
N ILE A 322 -8.68 -7.91 5.24
CA ILE A 322 -7.39 -8.06 4.56
C ILE A 322 -6.80 -6.67 4.35
N PRO A 323 -5.88 -6.22 5.18
CA PRO A 323 -5.04 -5.06 4.87
C PRO A 323 -4.04 -5.44 3.77
N ILE A 324 -4.04 -4.67 2.68
CA ILE A 324 -3.02 -4.75 1.64
C ILE A 324 -2.24 -3.44 1.65
N GLN A 325 -0.91 -3.54 1.76
CA GLN A 325 -0.05 -2.39 1.99
C GLN A 325 1.15 -2.39 1.03
N ASP A 326 1.73 -1.22 0.74
CA ASP A 326 3.03 -1.11 0.08
C ASP A 326 4.21 -1.34 1.05
N ALA A 327 3.95 -2.02 2.16
CA ALA A 327 4.91 -2.25 3.24
C ALA A 327 6.10 -3.13 2.84
N GLY A 328 5.98 -3.94 1.79
CA GLY A 328 7.12 -4.66 1.22
C GLY A 328 8.17 -3.68 0.66
N LEU A 329 7.72 -2.70 -0.10
CA LEU A 329 8.57 -1.62 -0.60
C LEU A 329 9.15 -0.79 0.55
N GLN A 330 8.34 -0.38 1.52
CA GLN A 330 8.78 0.39 2.68
C GLN A 330 9.82 -0.38 3.52
N THR A 331 9.68 -1.69 3.64
CA THR A 331 10.68 -2.56 4.29
C THR A 331 11.99 -2.58 3.51
N TYR A 332 11.93 -2.73 2.19
CA TYR A 332 13.13 -2.69 1.35
C TYR A 332 13.86 -1.34 1.48
N LEU A 333 13.12 -0.24 1.50
CA LEU A 333 13.67 1.13 1.65
C LEU A 333 14.10 1.44 3.10
N ARG A 334 13.87 0.56 4.08
CA ARG A 334 14.15 0.76 5.54
C ARG A 334 13.38 1.94 6.12
N SER A 335 12.24 2.27 5.56
CA SER A 335 11.36 3.35 6.02
C SER A 335 10.12 2.85 6.79
N LEU A 336 9.85 1.54 6.78
CA LEU A 336 8.74 0.99 7.55
C LEU A 336 9.01 1.10 9.05
N ASP A 337 8.14 1.84 9.75
CA ASP A 337 8.16 2.00 11.21
C ASP A 337 6.72 1.82 11.74
N ILE A 338 6.44 0.64 12.28
CA ILE A 338 5.12 0.33 12.84
C ILE A 338 5.16 0.66 14.33
N LYS A 339 4.25 1.53 14.77
CA LYS A 339 4.10 1.92 16.18
C LYS A 339 2.75 1.48 16.72
N PHE A 340 2.78 0.88 17.90
CA PHE A 340 1.60 0.45 18.65
C PHE A 340 1.50 1.23 19.95
N THR A 341 0.28 1.55 20.39
CA THR A 341 0.05 2.02 21.75
C THR A 341 0.19 0.85 22.74
N GLN A 342 0.84 1.10 23.89
CA GLN A 342 1.03 0.08 24.93
C GLN A 342 -0.23 -0.05 25.80
N ARG A 343 -0.50 -1.24 26.29
CA ARG A 343 -1.47 -1.46 27.39
C ARG A 343 -0.95 -0.84 28.68
N ARG A 344 -1.71 0.05 29.31
CA ARG A 344 -1.34 0.62 30.61
C ARG A 344 -1.38 -0.39 31.76
N ASP A 345 -2.19 -1.42 31.61
CA ASP A 345 -2.36 -2.51 32.59
C ASP A 345 -1.18 -3.52 32.60
N LEU A 346 -0.24 -3.44 31.64
CA LEU A 346 0.98 -4.26 31.59
C LEU A 346 2.24 -3.52 32.08
N VAL A 347 2.12 -2.27 32.53
CA VAL A 347 3.19 -1.53 33.19
C VAL A 347 3.02 -1.67 34.70
N VAL A 348 3.17 -2.86 35.24
CA VAL A 348 3.34 -3.09 36.67
C VAL A 348 4.56 -3.98 36.88
N GLY A 349 5.60 -3.35 37.42
CA GLY A 349 6.77 -3.99 37.99
C GLY A 349 8.03 -3.92 37.19
#